data_80a102ee57dad5866069e0c3d4e14d05
#
_entry.id   80a102ee57dad5866069e0c3d4e14d05
#
_cell.length_a   1.000
_cell.length_b   1.000
_cell.length_c   1.000
_cell.angle_alpha   90.00
_cell.angle_beta   90.00
_cell.angle_gamma   90.00
#
_symmetry.space_group_name_H-M   'P 1'
#
loop_
_entity.id
_entity.type
_entity.pdbx_description
1 polymer ?
#
loop_
_entity_poly.entity_id
_entity_poly.type
_entity_poly.pdbx_seq_one_letter_code
_entity_poly.pdbx_strand_id
1 'polypeptide(L)'
;TNLNNISRLDALSPMIDNLNHPQLHYLKDSDVYEIGNTHFTVFSIFDNPATFIKANSFEAETKIALFHGPVKSSKTDIGYEVTGDEYTEDLFDGYDLGLLGDIHKRQYVDKNKTICYPGSLIQPNFGESFSNHGYAIWDIKTRKPKFTNVPNNYGFYTVDVKDGCIPNIDDIPKCPRVRIRTINTTEAEVKSVIKEIKKKCRAKDIVIIKQDKIKGHATNSTVLTRDVRDINYQNKLLQEYMDNNHDVDPIMMRQIKKINKTLNEYLHNEDITRSITWKLKTFEFSNMFSYGENNSVNFNKAKDVIGIFAPNHAGKSAILDSLSFCIFDRCSRG
;
A
#
# COMPACT_ATOMS: atom_id res chain seq x y z
N THR A 1 -8.22 3.23 5.79
CA THR A 1 -9.18 3.30 6.92
C THR A 1 -8.43 3.78 8.14
N ASN A 2 -8.90 4.81 8.83
CA ASN A 2 -8.24 5.33 10.02
C ASN A 2 -8.81 4.61 11.26
N LEU A 3 -8.09 3.62 11.76
CA LEU A 3 -8.47 2.83 12.95
C LEU A 3 -8.64 3.70 14.23
N ASN A 4 -8.12 4.93 14.23
CA ASN A 4 -8.28 5.88 15.33
C ASN A 4 -9.49 6.82 15.15
N ASN A 5 -10.35 6.56 14.18
CA ASN A 5 -11.53 7.36 13.91
C ASN A 5 -12.67 7.00 14.89
N ILE A 6 -12.58 7.47 16.13
CA ILE A 6 -13.55 7.21 17.21
C ILE A 6 -14.98 7.67 16.82
N SER A 7 -15.10 8.71 16.01
CA SER A 7 -16.40 9.21 15.53
C SER A 7 -16.99 8.42 14.39
N ARG A 8 -16.26 7.44 13.84
CA ARG A 8 -16.63 6.63 12.67
C ARG A 8 -17.04 7.48 11.45
N LEU A 9 -16.50 8.68 11.33
CA LEU A 9 -16.73 9.53 10.16
C LEU A 9 -16.05 8.94 8.94
N ASP A 10 -16.77 8.88 7.84
CA ASP A 10 -16.28 8.37 6.56
C ASP A 10 -16.87 9.16 5.38
N ALA A 11 -16.28 9.00 4.21
CA ALA A 11 -16.72 9.70 3.00
C ALA A 11 -17.91 9.02 2.30
N LEU A 12 -18.24 7.77 2.63
CA LEU A 12 -19.32 7.02 1.98
C LEU A 12 -20.67 7.28 2.61
N SER A 13 -20.76 7.36 3.95
CA SER A 13 -22.02 7.59 4.65
C SER A 13 -22.82 8.75 4.06
N PRO A 14 -22.27 9.97 3.88
CA PRO A 14 -23.04 11.07 3.31
C PRO A 14 -23.50 10.84 1.87
N MET A 15 -22.76 10.05 1.09
CA MET A 15 -23.13 9.70 -0.29
C MET A 15 -24.29 8.71 -0.30
N ILE A 16 -24.22 7.68 0.53
CA ILE A 16 -25.25 6.64 0.64
C ILE A 16 -26.55 7.23 1.16
N ASP A 17 -26.46 8.04 2.23
CA ASP A 17 -27.60 8.71 2.83
C ASP A 17 -28.29 9.65 1.85
N ASN A 18 -27.52 10.39 1.04
CA ASN A 18 -28.08 11.29 0.03
C ASN A 18 -28.71 10.54 -1.16
N LEU A 19 -28.15 9.40 -1.55
CA LEU A 19 -28.70 8.55 -2.61
C LEU A 19 -30.05 7.92 -2.19
N ASN A 20 -30.21 7.58 -0.92
CA ASN A 20 -31.41 7.00 -0.32
C ASN A 20 -32.08 5.92 -1.20
N HIS A 21 -31.28 5.03 -1.78
CA HIS A 21 -31.78 4.02 -2.70
C HIS A 21 -32.16 2.74 -1.93
N PRO A 22 -33.40 2.20 -2.11
CA PRO A 22 -33.90 1.08 -1.29
C PRO A 22 -33.17 -0.24 -1.45
N GLN A 23 -32.37 -0.40 -2.49
CA GLN A 23 -31.54 -1.60 -2.73
C GLN A 23 -30.07 -1.39 -2.41
N LEU A 24 -29.70 -0.24 -1.81
CA LEU A 24 -28.32 0.09 -1.44
C LEU A 24 -28.19 0.03 0.08
N HIS A 25 -27.44 -0.95 0.57
CA HIS A 25 -27.20 -1.17 1.98
C HIS A 25 -25.72 -0.92 2.30
N TYR A 26 -25.44 -0.01 3.23
CA TYR A 26 -24.09 0.26 3.73
C TYR A 26 -23.93 -0.37 5.12
N LEU A 27 -23.29 -1.53 5.16
CA LEU A 27 -23.10 -2.33 6.37
C LEU A 27 -21.78 -1.90 7.05
N LYS A 28 -21.84 -0.88 7.89
CA LYS A 28 -20.68 -0.23 8.51
C LYS A 28 -20.31 -0.81 9.86
N ASP A 29 -21.33 -1.15 10.65
CA ASP A 29 -21.17 -1.59 12.03
C ASP A 29 -21.15 -3.12 12.12
N SER A 30 -20.48 -3.66 13.16
CA SER A 30 -20.53 -5.09 13.44
C SER A 30 -21.92 -5.48 13.93
N ASP A 31 -22.64 -6.21 13.11
CA ASP A 31 -23.98 -6.68 13.41
C ASP A 31 -24.36 -7.87 12.50
N VAL A 32 -25.54 -8.47 12.75
CA VAL A 32 -26.15 -9.49 11.90
C VAL A 32 -27.24 -8.85 11.06
N TYR A 33 -27.09 -8.91 9.75
CA TYR A 33 -28.03 -8.35 8.78
C TYR A 33 -28.75 -9.49 8.05
N GLU A 34 -30.07 -9.54 8.21
CA GLU A 34 -30.90 -10.56 7.60
C GLU A 34 -31.37 -10.14 6.20
N ILE A 35 -31.09 -10.95 5.20
CA ILE A 35 -31.52 -10.75 3.82
C ILE A 35 -32.11 -12.06 3.30
N GLY A 36 -33.42 -12.19 3.29
CA GLY A 36 -34.12 -13.44 3.03
C GLY A 36 -33.76 -14.51 4.05
N ASN A 37 -33.34 -15.69 3.61
CA ASN A 37 -32.95 -16.81 4.48
C ASN A 37 -31.47 -16.79 4.84
N THR A 38 -30.74 -15.73 4.48
CA THR A 38 -29.29 -15.61 4.71
C THR A 38 -29.00 -14.51 5.72
N HIS A 39 -28.20 -14.82 6.71
CA HIS A 39 -27.72 -13.87 7.70
C HIS A 39 -26.28 -13.49 7.39
N PHE A 40 -26.05 -12.22 7.15
CA PHE A 40 -24.73 -11.64 6.93
C PHE A 40 -24.24 -11.01 8.22
N THR A 41 -23.16 -11.55 8.78
CA THR A 41 -22.52 -10.99 9.97
C THR A 41 -21.34 -10.15 9.51
N VAL A 42 -21.38 -8.87 9.83
CA VAL A 42 -20.29 -7.92 9.52
C VAL A 42 -19.32 -7.87 10.70
N PHE A 43 -18.05 -8.01 10.43
CA PHE A 43 -16.95 -7.76 11.36
C PHE A 43 -16.30 -6.43 10.98
N SER A 44 -16.71 -5.36 11.64
CA SER A 44 -16.18 -4.03 11.37
C SER A 44 -14.80 -3.86 12.00
N ILE A 45 -13.82 -3.41 11.23
CA ILE A 45 -12.46 -3.10 11.73
C ILE A 45 -12.43 -1.94 12.75
N PHE A 46 -13.55 -1.24 12.96
CA PHE A 46 -13.69 -0.22 13.98
C PHE A 46 -14.05 -0.78 15.35
N ASP A 47 -14.44 -2.05 15.41
CA ASP A 47 -14.86 -2.72 16.64
C ASP A 47 -13.74 -3.62 17.17
N ASN A 48 -13.83 -3.92 18.47
CA ASN A 48 -12.91 -4.85 19.10
C ASN A 48 -13.24 -6.28 18.62
N PRO A 49 -12.28 -7.07 18.09
CA PRO A 49 -12.52 -8.44 17.65
C PRO A 49 -13.15 -9.35 18.71
N ALA A 50 -12.88 -9.09 20.00
CA ALA A 50 -13.49 -9.82 21.11
C ALA A 50 -15.01 -9.66 21.20
N THR A 51 -15.57 -8.61 20.58
CA THR A 51 -17.01 -8.35 20.55
C THR A 51 -17.70 -8.86 19.29
N PHE A 52 -16.97 -9.45 18.35
CA PHE A 52 -17.54 -9.98 17.12
C PHE A 52 -18.54 -11.11 17.40
N ILE A 53 -19.66 -11.07 16.69
CA ILE A 53 -20.75 -12.01 16.87
C ILE A 53 -20.32 -13.38 16.36
N LYS A 54 -20.43 -14.39 17.20
CA LYS A 54 -20.08 -15.76 16.84
C LYS A 54 -21.27 -16.48 16.16
N ALA A 55 -20.97 -17.32 15.17
CA ALA A 55 -22.00 -18.04 14.42
C ALA A 55 -22.93 -18.92 15.29
N ASN A 56 -22.48 -19.39 16.44
CA ASN A 56 -23.26 -20.21 17.37
C ASN A 56 -24.18 -19.38 18.31
N SER A 57 -24.12 -18.05 18.27
CA SER A 57 -24.95 -17.19 19.11
C SER A 57 -26.34 -16.91 18.51
N PHE A 58 -26.60 -17.33 17.28
CA PHE A 58 -27.90 -17.16 16.60
C PHE A 58 -28.16 -18.33 15.63
N GLU A 59 -29.45 -18.51 15.29
CA GLU A 59 -29.88 -19.51 14.34
C GLU A 59 -30.18 -18.88 12.98
N ALA A 60 -29.74 -19.53 11.89
CA ALA A 60 -30.02 -19.15 10.52
C ALA A 60 -29.83 -20.34 9.59
N GLU A 61 -30.53 -20.35 8.44
CA GLU A 61 -30.35 -21.37 7.39
C GLU A 61 -28.97 -21.26 6.75
N THR A 62 -28.49 -20.04 6.52
CA THR A 62 -27.17 -19.76 5.98
C THR A 62 -26.52 -18.59 6.72
N LYS A 63 -25.30 -18.77 7.19
CA LYS A 63 -24.52 -17.79 7.94
C LYS A 63 -23.29 -17.38 7.15
N ILE A 64 -23.19 -16.12 6.77
CA ILE A 64 -22.07 -15.59 5.99
C ILE A 64 -21.37 -14.49 6.78
N ALA A 65 -20.07 -14.65 7.04
CA ALA A 65 -19.25 -13.61 7.64
C ALA A 65 -18.67 -12.67 6.57
N LEU A 66 -18.74 -11.37 6.82
CA LEU A 66 -18.16 -10.31 5.98
C LEU A 66 -17.07 -9.60 6.76
N PHE A 67 -15.86 -9.57 6.24
CA PHE A 67 -14.73 -8.92 6.88
C PHE A 67 -13.83 -8.21 5.88
N HIS A 68 -13.46 -6.96 6.16
CA HIS A 68 -12.51 -6.20 5.36
C HIS A 68 -11.26 -5.89 6.18
N GLY A 69 -10.33 -6.82 6.23
CA GLY A 69 -9.09 -6.70 7.01
C GLY A 69 -8.15 -7.88 6.77
N PRO A 70 -6.91 -7.80 7.30
CA PRO A 70 -5.89 -8.81 7.10
C PRO A 70 -6.07 -9.98 8.08
N VAL A 71 -6.38 -11.17 7.58
CA VAL A 71 -6.40 -12.40 8.37
C VAL A 71 -5.00 -13.00 8.42
N LYS A 72 -4.59 -13.52 9.59
CA LYS A 72 -3.28 -14.16 9.82
C LYS A 72 -2.98 -15.21 8.74
N SER A 73 -1.72 -15.30 8.34
CA SER A 73 -1.19 -16.19 7.29
C SER A 73 -1.65 -15.88 5.86
N SER A 74 -2.48 -14.85 5.65
CA SER A 74 -2.76 -14.35 4.31
C SER A 74 -1.52 -13.73 3.68
N LYS A 75 -1.41 -13.82 2.35
CA LYS A 75 -0.23 -13.34 1.61
C LYS A 75 -0.60 -12.27 0.60
N THR A 76 0.23 -11.26 0.52
CA THR A 76 0.16 -10.26 -0.55
C THR A 76 0.86 -10.77 -1.82
N ASP A 77 0.66 -10.11 -2.96
CA ASP A 77 1.33 -10.47 -4.22
C ASP A 77 2.86 -10.32 -4.15
N ILE A 78 3.36 -9.39 -3.33
CA ILE A 78 4.80 -9.21 -3.10
C ILE A 78 5.40 -10.24 -2.14
N GLY A 79 4.60 -11.20 -1.65
CA GLY A 79 5.06 -12.27 -0.77
C GLY A 79 5.08 -11.94 0.72
N TYR A 80 4.59 -10.76 1.13
CA TYR A 80 4.43 -10.46 2.55
C TYR A 80 3.32 -11.34 3.13
N GLU A 81 3.61 -11.99 4.25
CA GLU A 81 2.66 -12.80 5.02
C GLU A 81 2.19 -12.04 6.26
N VAL A 82 0.89 -12.02 6.48
CA VAL A 82 0.29 -11.40 7.66
C VAL A 82 0.60 -12.23 8.88
N THR A 83 1.30 -11.64 9.87
CA THR A 83 1.77 -12.31 11.09
C THR A 83 1.04 -11.88 12.36
N GLY A 84 0.14 -10.89 12.29
CA GLY A 84 -0.63 -10.41 13.43
C GLY A 84 -1.62 -11.46 13.95
N ASP A 85 -1.78 -11.56 15.26
CA ASP A 85 -2.68 -12.50 15.93
C ASP A 85 -4.08 -11.92 16.21
N GLU A 86 -4.35 -10.70 15.75
CA GLU A 86 -5.61 -9.99 16.02
C GLU A 86 -6.80 -10.60 15.27
N TYR A 87 -6.56 -11.03 14.00
CA TYR A 87 -7.58 -11.62 13.14
C TYR A 87 -7.10 -12.97 12.63
N THR A 88 -7.69 -14.03 13.13
CA THR A 88 -7.31 -15.41 12.84
C THR A 88 -8.46 -16.17 12.19
N GLU A 89 -8.19 -17.35 11.61
CA GLU A 89 -9.17 -18.18 10.92
C GLU A 89 -10.37 -18.56 11.81
N ASP A 90 -10.14 -18.73 13.11
CA ASP A 90 -11.17 -19.10 14.10
C ASP A 90 -12.26 -18.04 14.32
N LEU A 91 -12.07 -16.79 13.86
CA LEU A 91 -13.15 -15.79 13.80
C LEU A 91 -14.34 -16.27 12.95
N PHE A 92 -14.10 -17.15 12.02
CA PHE A 92 -15.08 -17.63 11.05
C PHE A 92 -15.66 -18.99 11.43
N ASP A 93 -15.34 -19.52 12.60
CA ASP A 93 -15.84 -20.82 13.06
C ASP A 93 -17.36 -20.85 13.15
N GLY A 94 -17.95 -21.85 12.48
CA GLY A 94 -19.41 -22.05 12.43
C GLY A 94 -20.12 -21.22 11.37
N TYR A 95 -19.45 -20.36 10.63
CA TYR A 95 -19.99 -19.71 9.46
C TYR A 95 -19.89 -20.63 8.23
N ASP A 96 -20.91 -20.56 7.35
CA ASP A 96 -20.93 -21.32 6.10
C ASP A 96 -19.94 -20.78 5.08
N LEU A 97 -19.80 -19.45 5.04
CA LEU A 97 -18.87 -18.73 4.18
C LEU A 97 -18.25 -17.54 4.90
N GLY A 98 -16.99 -17.25 4.59
CA GLY A 98 -16.29 -16.03 4.94
C GLY A 98 -15.88 -15.25 3.68
N LEU A 99 -16.51 -14.09 3.45
CA LEU A 99 -16.22 -13.25 2.30
C LEU A 99 -15.33 -12.10 2.74
N LEU A 100 -14.07 -12.11 2.26
CA LEU A 100 -13.01 -11.24 2.77
C LEU A 100 -12.64 -10.16 1.75
N GLY A 101 -12.22 -8.99 2.23
CA GLY A 101 -11.62 -7.90 1.47
C GLY A 101 -10.31 -7.42 2.11
N ASP A 102 -9.64 -6.43 1.51
CA ASP A 102 -8.33 -5.85 1.90
C ASP A 102 -7.12 -6.51 1.22
N ILE A 103 -7.00 -7.82 1.23
CA ILE A 103 -5.89 -8.51 0.57
C ILE A 103 -6.22 -8.69 -0.92
N HIS A 104 -5.41 -8.08 -1.78
CA HIS A 104 -5.64 -8.04 -3.22
C HIS A 104 -5.28 -9.33 -3.94
N LYS A 105 -4.55 -10.22 -3.29
CA LYS A 105 -4.21 -11.54 -3.83
C LYS A 105 -5.35 -12.53 -3.57
N ARG A 106 -5.87 -13.13 -4.65
CA ARG A 106 -6.88 -14.20 -4.56
C ARG A 106 -6.33 -15.39 -3.79
N GLN A 107 -6.98 -15.77 -2.71
CA GLN A 107 -6.59 -16.91 -1.88
C GLN A 107 -7.69 -17.37 -0.94
N TYR A 108 -7.63 -18.64 -0.56
CA TYR A 108 -8.40 -19.18 0.55
C TYR A 108 -7.59 -19.08 1.84
N VAL A 109 -8.27 -18.81 2.94
CA VAL A 109 -7.68 -18.76 4.27
C VAL A 109 -7.79 -20.13 4.93
N ASP A 110 -8.91 -20.83 4.70
CA ASP A 110 -9.25 -22.11 5.27
C ASP A 110 -8.98 -23.31 4.35
N LYS A 111 -8.87 -24.49 4.92
CA LYS A 111 -8.69 -25.76 4.20
C LYS A 111 -9.93 -26.18 3.42
N ASN A 112 -11.12 -25.82 3.90
CA ASN A 112 -12.41 -26.17 3.29
C ASN A 112 -12.73 -25.31 2.07
N LYS A 113 -11.96 -24.23 1.86
CA LYS A 113 -12.16 -23.26 0.76
C LYS A 113 -13.49 -22.52 0.83
N THR A 114 -13.93 -22.23 2.05
CA THR A 114 -15.15 -21.48 2.34
C THR A 114 -14.87 -20.05 2.79
N ILE A 115 -13.63 -19.74 3.21
CA ILE A 115 -13.18 -18.41 3.61
C ILE A 115 -12.18 -17.90 2.57
N CYS A 116 -12.51 -16.78 1.89
CA CYS A 116 -11.79 -16.41 0.69
C CYS A 116 -11.65 -14.89 0.50
N TYR A 117 -10.43 -14.48 0.12
CA TYR A 117 -10.20 -13.21 -0.55
C TYR A 117 -10.37 -13.39 -2.05
N PRO A 118 -11.34 -12.73 -2.70
CA PRO A 118 -11.48 -12.80 -4.16
C PRO A 118 -10.35 -12.08 -4.91
N GLY A 119 -9.59 -11.26 -4.18
CA GLY A 119 -8.59 -10.36 -4.72
C GLY A 119 -9.18 -9.02 -5.17
N SER A 120 -8.35 -8.14 -5.71
CA SER A 120 -8.82 -6.89 -6.31
C SER A 120 -9.47 -7.13 -7.67
N LEU A 121 -10.43 -6.27 -8.03
CA LEU A 121 -11.16 -6.36 -9.31
C LEU A 121 -10.23 -6.19 -10.51
N ILE A 122 -9.28 -5.28 -10.39
CA ILE A 122 -8.22 -5.00 -11.37
C ILE A 122 -6.92 -4.72 -10.61
N GLN A 123 -5.79 -4.84 -11.28
CA GLN A 123 -4.48 -4.49 -10.73
C GLN A 123 -4.39 -3.00 -10.39
N PRO A 124 -4.17 -2.58 -9.13
CA PRO A 124 -4.13 -1.17 -8.73
C PRO A 124 -2.75 -0.51 -8.89
N ASN A 125 -1.64 -1.28 -8.93
CA ASN A 125 -0.28 -0.74 -8.96
C ASN A 125 0.75 -1.74 -9.50
N PHE A 126 2.01 -1.30 -9.63
CA PHE A 126 3.15 -2.11 -10.10
C PHE A 126 3.63 -3.20 -9.10
N GLY A 127 3.17 -3.20 -7.88
CA GLY A 127 3.54 -4.18 -6.86
C GLY A 127 2.71 -5.46 -6.91
N GLU A 128 1.67 -5.49 -7.74
CA GLU A 128 0.77 -6.62 -7.86
C GLU A 128 0.98 -7.38 -9.17
N SER A 129 0.54 -8.64 -9.17
CA SER A 129 0.59 -9.43 -10.39
C SER A 129 -0.38 -8.85 -11.44
N PHE A 130 -0.06 -9.08 -12.70
CA PHE A 130 -0.93 -8.63 -13.80
C PHE A 130 -2.15 -9.54 -13.97
N SER A 131 -2.12 -10.76 -13.47
CA SER A 131 -3.11 -11.81 -13.68
C SER A 131 -3.94 -12.11 -12.43
N ASN A 132 -5.08 -12.81 -12.63
CA ASN A 132 -5.98 -13.28 -11.58
C ASN A 132 -6.74 -12.19 -10.80
N HIS A 133 -6.95 -11.03 -11.42
CA HIS A 133 -7.86 -10.01 -10.91
C HIS A 133 -9.28 -10.23 -11.42
N GLY A 134 -10.26 -9.92 -10.59
CA GLY A 134 -11.66 -10.12 -10.95
C GLY A 134 -12.56 -10.25 -9.72
N TYR A 135 -13.60 -11.04 -9.86
CA TYR A 135 -14.61 -11.25 -8.80
C TYR A 135 -14.97 -12.72 -8.64
N ALA A 136 -15.59 -13.04 -7.51
CA ALA A 136 -16.12 -14.35 -7.20
C ALA A 136 -17.66 -14.30 -7.14
N ILE A 137 -18.33 -15.28 -7.76
CA ILE A 137 -19.74 -15.56 -7.57
C ILE A 137 -19.82 -16.83 -6.73
N TRP A 138 -20.48 -16.74 -5.57
CA TRP A 138 -20.66 -17.87 -4.68
C TRP A 138 -22.01 -18.54 -4.88
N ASP A 139 -22.00 -19.83 -5.05
CA ASP A 139 -23.19 -20.67 -4.91
C ASP A 139 -23.34 -21.01 -3.42
N ILE A 140 -24.38 -20.47 -2.80
CA ILE A 140 -24.64 -20.61 -1.36
C ILE A 140 -24.92 -22.07 -0.99
N LYS A 141 -25.62 -22.80 -1.84
CA LYS A 141 -26.00 -24.20 -1.57
C LYS A 141 -24.80 -25.14 -1.61
N THR A 142 -23.94 -24.97 -2.61
CA THR A 142 -22.74 -25.80 -2.76
C THR A 142 -21.53 -25.26 -2.03
N ARG A 143 -21.59 -24.01 -1.54
CA ARG A 143 -20.49 -23.28 -0.88
C ARG A 143 -19.23 -23.19 -1.75
N LYS A 144 -19.41 -23.09 -3.07
CA LYS A 144 -18.32 -23.04 -4.03
C LYS A 144 -18.29 -21.72 -4.79
N PRO A 145 -17.10 -21.07 -4.90
CA PRO A 145 -16.98 -19.88 -5.71
C PRO A 145 -16.70 -20.21 -7.18
N LYS A 146 -17.24 -19.39 -8.07
CA LYS A 146 -16.82 -19.29 -9.46
C LYS A 146 -16.08 -17.98 -9.65
N PHE A 147 -14.77 -18.05 -9.88
CA PHE A 147 -13.96 -16.87 -10.16
C PHE A 147 -14.08 -16.47 -11.63
N THR A 148 -14.27 -15.19 -11.85
CA THR A 148 -14.27 -14.59 -13.19
C THR A 148 -13.20 -13.52 -13.24
N ASN A 149 -12.23 -13.68 -14.14
CA ASN A 149 -11.19 -12.69 -14.35
C ASN A 149 -11.69 -11.54 -15.21
N VAL A 150 -11.38 -10.31 -14.82
CA VAL A 150 -11.70 -9.09 -15.56
C VAL A 150 -10.50 -8.73 -16.44
N PRO A 151 -10.66 -8.67 -17.77
CA PRO A 151 -9.56 -8.23 -18.65
C PRO A 151 -9.16 -6.80 -18.36
N ASN A 152 -7.88 -6.55 -18.15
CA ASN A 152 -7.34 -5.21 -17.91
C ASN A 152 -6.41 -4.80 -19.05
N ASN A 153 -6.91 -3.98 -19.98
CA ASN A 153 -6.09 -3.43 -21.06
C ASN A 153 -5.19 -2.27 -20.61
N TYR A 154 -5.36 -1.76 -19.38
CA TYR A 154 -4.68 -0.58 -18.83
C TYR A 154 -3.79 -0.91 -17.63
N GLY A 155 -3.40 -2.16 -17.48
CA GLY A 155 -2.64 -2.65 -16.33
C GLY A 155 -1.25 -2.02 -16.20
N PHE A 156 -0.63 -2.28 -15.05
CA PHE A 156 0.73 -1.89 -14.72
C PHE A 156 1.68 -3.00 -15.13
N TYR A 157 2.61 -2.74 -16.05
CA TYR A 157 3.50 -3.75 -16.60
C TYR A 157 4.97 -3.39 -16.35
N THR A 158 5.72 -4.29 -15.75
CA THR A 158 7.15 -4.09 -15.48
C THR A 158 7.99 -4.85 -16.51
N VAL A 159 8.94 -4.17 -17.15
CA VAL A 159 9.91 -4.74 -18.08
C VAL A 159 11.29 -4.64 -17.43
N ASP A 160 11.87 -5.79 -17.12
CA ASP A 160 13.24 -5.89 -16.58
C ASP A 160 14.23 -6.03 -17.70
N VAL A 161 15.03 -4.99 -17.93
CA VAL A 161 16.06 -4.93 -18.97
C VAL A 161 17.42 -5.07 -18.33
N LYS A 162 18.14 -6.12 -18.70
CA LYS A 162 19.50 -6.40 -18.23
C LYS A 162 20.45 -6.49 -19.41
N ASP A 163 21.57 -5.78 -19.31
CA ASP A 163 22.62 -5.75 -20.33
C ASP A 163 22.05 -5.42 -21.74
N GLY A 164 21.09 -4.50 -21.80
CA GLY A 164 20.40 -4.09 -23.02
C GLY A 164 19.37 -5.09 -23.59
N CYS A 165 19.24 -6.27 -22.99
CA CYS A 165 18.34 -7.32 -23.47
C CYS A 165 16.89 -7.07 -23.01
N ILE A 166 15.96 -7.14 -23.98
CA ILE A 166 14.52 -7.01 -23.71
C ILE A 166 13.96 -8.41 -23.43
N PRO A 167 13.26 -8.63 -22.30
CA PRO A 167 12.57 -9.90 -22.05
C PRO A 167 11.41 -10.10 -23.03
N ASN A 168 10.82 -11.29 -23.04
CA ASN A 168 9.56 -11.50 -23.76
C ASN A 168 8.47 -10.61 -23.14
N ILE A 169 7.77 -9.85 -23.97
CA ILE A 169 6.68 -8.93 -23.62
C ILE A 169 5.41 -9.25 -24.43
N ASP A 170 5.17 -10.52 -24.79
CA ASP A 170 4.00 -10.90 -25.60
C ASP A 170 2.69 -10.77 -24.84
N ASP A 171 2.73 -10.84 -23.53
CA ASP A 171 1.61 -10.67 -22.62
C ASP A 171 1.33 -9.21 -22.21
N ILE A 172 2.08 -8.25 -22.78
CA ILE A 172 1.90 -6.83 -22.47
C ILE A 172 0.48 -6.35 -22.81
N PRO A 173 -0.22 -5.63 -21.93
CA PRO A 173 -1.55 -5.09 -22.20
C PRO A 173 -1.57 -4.13 -23.39
N LYS A 174 -2.78 -3.86 -23.94
CA LYS A 174 -2.91 -2.95 -25.11
C LYS A 174 -2.53 -1.50 -24.80
N CYS A 175 -2.87 -1.00 -23.60
CA CYS A 175 -2.66 0.39 -23.17
C CYS A 175 -2.05 0.46 -21.76
N PRO A 176 -0.91 -0.17 -21.50
CA PRO A 176 -0.38 -0.29 -20.15
C PRO A 176 0.25 1.00 -19.64
N ARG A 177 0.42 1.08 -18.32
CA ARG A 177 1.45 1.89 -17.68
C ARG A 177 2.69 1.01 -17.54
N VAL A 178 3.79 1.42 -18.15
CA VAL A 178 5.00 0.60 -18.20
C VAL A 178 6.06 1.15 -17.27
N ARG A 179 6.65 0.26 -16.48
CA ARG A 179 7.86 0.54 -15.69
C ARG A 179 9.00 -0.27 -16.28
N ILE A 180 10.03 0.40 -16.75
CA ILE A 180 11.27 -0.23 -17.24
C ILE A 180 12.29 -0.16 -16.10
N ARG A 181 12.75 -1.30 -15.62
CA ARG A 181 13.88 -1.39 -14.68
C ARG A 181 15.12 -1.81 -15.45
N THR A 182 16.19 -1.05 -15.34
CA THR A 182 17.40 -1.29 -16.11
C THR A 182 18.59 -1.63 -15.21
N ILE A 183 19.40 -2.63 -15.64
CA ILE A 183 20.66 -3.00 -15.03
C ILE A 183 21.70 -3.07 -16.14
N ASN A 184 22.86 -2.41 -15.98
CA ASN A 184 23.94 -2.38 -16.98
C ASN A 184 23.41 -2.06 -18.40
N THR A 185 22.55 -1.06 -18.53
CA THR A 185 21.89 -0.75 -19.80
C THR A 185 22.15 0.71 -20.15
N THR A 186 22.66 0.96 -21.34
CA THR A 186 22.97 2.30 -21.85
C THR A 186 21.71 3.06 -22.23
N GLU A 187 21.79 4.38 -22.32
CA GLU A 187 20.65 5.22 -22.75
C GLU A 187 20.19 4.92 -24.20
N ALA A 188 21.10 4.53 -25.06
CA ALA A 188 20.78 4.15 -26.43
C ALA A 188 19.96 2.84 -26.46
N GLU A 189 20.32 1.85 -25.64
CA GLU A 189 19.58 0.60 -25.49
C GLU A 189 18.22 0.84 -24.86
N VAL A 190 18.11 1.71 -23.84
CA VAL A 190 16.81 2.10 -23.24
C VAL A 190 15.89 2.71 -24.30
N LYS A 191 16.41 3.60 -25.17
CA LYS A 191 15.64 4.16 -26.27
C LYS A 191 15.15 3.09 -27.25
N SER A 192 15.98 2.08 -27.54
CA SER A 192 15.59 0.94 -28.36
C SER A 192 14.48 0.11 -27.72
N VAL A 193 14.59 -0.19 -26.41
CA VAL A 193 13.55 -0.87 -25.61
C VAL A 193 12.21 -0.12 -25.68
N ILE A 194 12.23 1.18 -25.46
CA ILE A 194 11.02 2.02 -25.55
C ILE A 194 10.39 1.93 -26.95
N LYS A 195 11.20 1.94 -27.99
CA LYS A 195 10.73 1.80 -29.37
C LYS A 195 10.02 0.47 -29.61
N GLU A 196 10.59 -0.62 -29.10
CA GLU A 196 9.99 -1.96 -29.21
C GLU A 196 8.66 -2.06 -28.42
N ILE A 197 8.63 -1.53 -27.19
CA ILE A 197 7.39 -1.47 -26.38
C ILE A 197 6.30 -0.69 -27.14
N LYS A 198 6.64 0.48 -27.70
CA LYS A 198 5.69 1.32 -28.45
C LYS A 198 5.21 0.69 -29.76
N LYS A 199 5.93 -0.28 -30.33
CA LYS A 199 5.44 -1.07 -31.46
C LYS A 199 4.37 -2.09 -31.04
N LYS A 200 4.51 -2.68 -29.83
CA LYS A 200 3.62 -3.74 -29.36
C LYS A 200 2.36 -3.21 -28.67
N CYS A 201 2.43 -2.05 -28.02
CA CYS A 201 1.32 -1.51 -27.24
C CYS A 201 1.23 0.03 -27.31
N ARG A 202 0.07 0.55 -26.90
CA ARG A 202 -0.17 2.01 -26.74
C ARG A 202 0.08 2.39 -25.28
N ALA A 203 1.34 2.32 -24.83
CA ALA A 203 1.70 2.66 -23.46
C ALA A 203 1.18 4.06 -23.09
N LYS A 204 0.46 4.16 -21.97
CA LYS A 204 -0.06 5.43 -21.41
C LYS A 204 1.07 6.24 -20.79
N ASP A 205 1.87 5.55 -19.97
CA ASP A 205 3.03 6.15 -19.30
C ASP A 205 4.20 5.15 -19.37
N ILE A 206 5.42 5.68 -19.47
CA ILE A 206 6.65 4.88 -19.40
C ILE A 206 7.56 5.53 -18.37
N VAL A 207 7.79 4.84 -17.27
CA VAL A 207 8.72 5.26 -16.21
C VAL A 207 9.96 4.39 -16.26
N ILE A 208 11.15 5.01 -16.21
CA ILE A 208 12.43 4.33 -16.23
C ILE A 208 13.03 4.38 -14.83
N ILE A 209 13.40 3.23 -14.30
CA ILE A 209 14.11 3.09 -13.03
C ILE A 209 15.47 2.47 -13.33
N LYS A 210 16.52 3.27 -13.23
CA LYS A 210 17.89 2.78 -13.31
C LYS A 210 18.21 2.05 -12.01
N GLN A 211 18.42 0.75 -12.08
CA GLN A 211 19.00 -0.02 -10.99
C GLN A 211 20.51 -0.09 -11.23
N ASP A 212 21.19 1.03 -11.02
CA ASP A 212 22.66 0.99 -11.03
C ASP A 212 23.06 -0.02 -9.95
N LYS A 213 23.98 -0.90 -10.29
CA LYS A 213 24.68 -1.68 -9.28
C LYS A 213 25.38 -0.66 -8.38
N ILE A 214 24.75 -0.30 -7.27
CA ILE A 214 25.50 0.17 -6.12
C ILE A 214 26.43 -1.01 -5.83
N LYS A 215 27.68 -0.87 -6.25
CA LYS A 215 28.73 -1.83 -5.87
C LYS A 215 28.66 -1.89 -4.35
N GLY A 216 28.06 -2.93 -3.79
CA GLY A 216 28.15 -3.20 -2.38
C GLY A 216 26.86 -3.36 -1.57
N HIS A 217 25.65 -3.28 -2.12
CA HIS A 217 24.50 -3.71 -1.32
C HIS A 217 23.64 -4.70 -2.13
N ALA A 218 23.84 -5.98 -1.82
CA ALA A 218 22.83 -6.98 -2.05
C ALA A 218 21.58 -6.55 -1.25
N THR A 219 20.60 -5.95 -1.92
CA THR A 219 19.24 -5.88 -1.38
C THR A 219 18.67 -7.29 -1.40
N ASN A 220 19.19 -8.12 -0.52
CA ASN A 220 18.49 -9.32 -0.13
C ASN A 220 17.15 -8.88 0.44
N SER A 221 16.07 -9.49 -0.01
CA SER A 221 14.71 -9.38 0.53
C SER A 221 14.64 -9.60 2.05
N THR A 222 15.71 -10.04 2.69
CA THR A 222 15.94 -10.13 4.14
C THR A 222 16.13 -8.77 4.85
N VAL A 223 16.34 -7.66 4.13
CA VAL A 223 16.48 -6.32 4.76
C VAL A 223 15.12 -5.81 5.26
N LEU A 224 14.02 -6.21 4.66
CA LEU A 224 12.66 -5.80 5.07
C LEU A 224 12.17 -6.50 6.35
N THR A 225 12.86 -7.53 6.83
CA THR A 225 12.46 -8.30 8.02
C THR A 225 13.28 -8.00 9.27
N ARG A 226 14.35 -7.19 9.17
CA ARG A 226 15.18 -6.81 10.32
C ARG A 226 14.82 -5.41 10.79
N ASP A 227 14.62 -5.30 12.08
CA ASP A 227 14.35 -3.98 12.70
C ASP A 227 15.57 -3.07 12.52
N VAL A 228 15.43 -2.05 11.69
CA VAL A 228 16.47 -1.02 11.47
C VAL A 228 16.86 -0.30 12.78
N ARG A 229 16.09 -0.46 13.85
CA ARG A 229 16.35 0.08 15.18
C ARG A 229 17.31 -0.78 16.00
N ASP A 230 17.55 -2.05 15.57
CA ASP A 230 18.57 -2.89 16.22
C ASP A 230 19.96 -2.26 16.01
N ILE A 231 20.58 -1.85 17.10
CA ILE A 231 21.90 -1.20 17.10
C ILE A 231 22.98 -2.11 16.50
N ASN A 232 22.86 -3.43 16.67
CA ASN A 232 23.82 -4.37 16.09
C ASN A 232 23.66 -4.42 14.57
N TYR A 233 22.42 -4.36 14.08
CA TYR A 233 22.14 -4.29 12.65
C TYR A 233 22.62 -2.96 12.04
N GLN A 234 22.36 -1.84 12.72
CA GLN A 234 22.88 -0.53 12.31
C GLN A 234 24.41 -0.52 12.26
N ASN A 235 25.08 -1.05 13.29
CA ASN A 235 26.54 -1.14 13.34
C ASN A 235 27.12 -2.01 12.22
N LYS A 236 26.41 -3.07 11.81
CA LYS A 236 26.78 -3.87 10.65
C LYS A 236 26.68 -3.08 9.36
N LEU A 237 25.59 -2.35 9.15
CA LEU A 237 25.41 -1.49 7.97
C LEU A 237 26.46 -0.37 7.91
N LEU A 238 26.76 0.25 9.04
CA LEU A 238 27.82 1.26 9.16
C LEU A 238 29.19 0.68 8.78
N GLN A 239 29.51 -0.53 9.26
CA GLN A 239 30.76 -1.20 8.92
C GLN A 239 30.84 -1.48 7.42
N GLU A 240 29.80 -2.10 6.84
CA GLU A 240 29.74 -2.42 5.42
C GLU A 240 29.83 -1.15 4.55
N TYR A 241 29.19 -0.05 4.95
CA TYR A 241 29.25 1.21 4.22
C TYR A 241 30.66 1.82 4.25
N MET A 242 31.30 1.84 5.42
CA MET A 242 32.65 2.40 5.57
C MET A 242 33.69 1.56 4.83
N ASP A 243 33.64 0.24 4.96
CA ASP A 243 34.57 -0.67 4.28
C ASP A 243 34.49 -0.55 2.75
N ASN A 244 33.33 -0.20 2.22
CA ASN A 244 33.13 -0.08 0.75
C ASN A 244 33.41 1.33 0.19
N ASN A 245 33.34 2.37 1.00
CA ASN A 245 33.38 3.75 0.49
C ASN A 245 34.51 4.60 1.08
N HIS A 246 35.11 4.19 2.19
CA HIS A 246 36.10 4.96 2.91
C HIS A 246 37.21 4.07 3.48
N ASP A 247 38.42 4.56 3.47
CA ASP A 247 39.55 3.91 4.17
C ASP A 247 39.54 4.39 5.63
N VAL A 248 38.89 3.63 6.51
CA VAL A 248 38.63 3.97 7.90
C VAL A 248 39.43 3.05 8.82
N ASP A 249 40.29 3.63 9.65
CA ASP A 249 41.02 2.84 10.62
C ASP A 249 40.12 2.27 11.74
N PRO A 250 40.58 1.22 12.46
CA PRO A 250 39.81 0.60 13.52
C PRO A 250 39.47 1.51 14.71
N ILE A 251 40.22 2.58 14.91
CA ILE A 251 40.02 3.55 16.00
C ILE A 251 38.83 4.45 15.61
N MET A 252 38.84 4.99 14.40
CA MET A 252 37.75 5.80 13.86
C MET A 252 36.43 5.00 13.78
N MET A 253 36.47 3.74 13.36
CA MET A 253 35.30 2.89 13.33
C MET A 253 34.68 2.66 14.71
N ARG A 254 35.51 2.51 15.76
CA ARG A 254 35.03 2.44 17.15
C ARG A 254 34.37 3.74 17.59
N GLN A 255 34.86 4.89 17.17
CA GLN A 255 34.25 6.20 17.46
C GLN A 255 32.90 6.34 16.77
N ILE A 256 32.78 5.95 15.50
CA ILE A 256 31.52 5.96 14.73
C ILE A 256 30.47 5.08 15.44
N LYS A 257 30.82 3.86 15.83
CA LYS A 257 29.91 2.97 16.55
C LYS A 257 29.51 3.50 17.92
N LYS A 258 30.43 4.21 18.61
CA LYS A 258 30.14 4.89 19.89
C LYS A 258 29.14 6.02 19.71
N ILE A 259 29.32 6.85 18.67
CA ILE A 259 28.38 7.94 18.33
C ILE A 259 26.99 7.33 18.00
N ASN A 260 26.94 6.29 17.18
CA ASN A 260 25.67 5.60 16.86
C ASN A 260 24.96 5.10 18.12
N LYS A 261 25.71 4.51 19.06
CA LYS A 261 25.15 4.05 20.34
C LYS A 261 24.58 5.22 21.16
N THR A 262 25.34 6.31 21.31
CA THR A 262 24.88 7.49 22.05
C THR A 262 23.63 8.12 21.42
N LEU A 263 23.55 8.20 20.10
CA LEU A 263 22.37 8.70 19.39
C LEU A 263 21.14 7.81 19.61
N ASN A 264 21.32 6.49 19.59
CA ASN A 264 20.22 5.56 19.88
C ASN A 264 19.75 5.65 21.34
N GLU A 265 20.67 5.81 22.31
CA GLU A 265 20.33 6.01 23.71
C GLU A 265 19.57 7.33 23.92
N TYR A 266 19.97 8.41 23.23
CA TYR A 266 19.26 9.68 23.24
C TYR A 266 17.84 9.55 22.67
N LEU A 267 17.67 8.87 21.53
CA LEU A 267 16.39 8.66 20.88
C LEU A 267 15.46 7.69 21.63
N HIS A 268 16.02 6.74 22.40
CA HIS A 268 15.22 5.83 23.23
C HIS A 268 14.66 6.49 24.50
N ASN A 269 15.29 7.56 24.98
CA ASN A 269 14.80 8.31 26.14
C ASN A 269 13.64 9.27 25.80
N GLU A 270 13.40 9.55 24.54
CA GLU A 270 12.17 10.17 24.10
C GLU A 270 11.19 9.03 23.76
N ASP A 271 10.09 8.91 24.49
CA ASP A 271 8.97 7.99 24.22
C ASP A 271 8.44 8.19 22.78
N ILE A 272 9.17 7.66 21.80
CA ILE A 272 8.77 7.64 20.40
C ILE A 272 7.77 6.48 20.28
N THR A 273 6.54 6.74 20.68
CA THR A 273 5.41 5.88 20.39
C THR A 273 5.31 5.64 18.87
N ARG A 274 4.99 4.42 18.47
CA ARG A 274 4.88 3.98 17.06
C ARG A 274 3.90 4.77 16.18
N SER A 275 3.17 5.72 16.76
CA SER A 275 2.24 6.62 16.07
C SER A 275 2.59 8.06 16.39
N ILE A 276 3.67 8.58 15.79
CA ILE A 276 3.88 10.02 15.81
C ILE A 276 2.86 10.64 14.85
N THR A 277 1.80 11.17 15.42
CA THR A 277 0.88 12.03 14.67
C THR A 277 1.51 13.42 14.60
N TRP A 278 2.28 13.68 13.55
CA TRP A 278 2.78 15.03 13.32
C TRP A 278 1.68 15.90 12.67
N LYS A 279 1.68 17.18 13.04
CA LYS A 279 0.77 18.17 12.47
C LYS A 279 1.58 19.32 11.89
N LEU A 280 1.35 19.62 10.63
CA LEU A 280 1.95 20.77 9.97
C LEU A 280 1.40 22.05 10.61
N LYS A 281 2.29 22.91 11.13
CA LYS A 281 1.94 24.16 11.79
C LYS A 281 2.15 25.36 10.88
N THR A 282 3.33 25.45 10.28
CA THR A 282 3.73 26.56 9.40
C THR A 282 4.62 26.01 8.30
N PHE A 283 4.44 26.52 7.10
CA PHE A 283 5.30 26.23 5.96
C PHE A 283 5.83 27.56 5.41
N GLU A 284 7.14 27.74 5.40
CA GLU A 284 7.83 28.92 4.92
C GLU A 284 8.71 28.55 3.73
N PHE A 285 8.66 29.34 2.66
CA PHE A 285 9.45 29.07 1.46
C PHE A 285 9.70 30.35 0.67
N SER A 286 10.75 30.36 -0.11
CA SER A 286 11.15 31.48 -0.97
C SER A 286 11.66 30.99 -2.31
N ASN A 287 11.41 31.77 -3.34
CA ASN A 287 11.93 31.56 -4.70
C ASN A 287 11.65 30.17 -5.27
N MET A 288 10.43 29.65 -5.00
CA MET A 288 9.97 28.34 -5.44
C MET A 288 8.89 28.48 -6.50
N PHE A 289 9.08 27.94 -7.68
CA PHE A 289 8.19 28.06 -8.85
C PHE A 289 7.88 29.53 -9.21
N SER A 290 6.60 29.93 -9.12
CA SER A 290 6.14 31.30 -9.39
C SER A 290 6.13 32.22 -8.15
N TYR A 291 6.56 31.72 -7.00
CA TYR A 291 6.60 32.48 -5.75
C TYR A 291 7.96 33.15 -5.57
N GLY A 292 7.95 34.42 -5.15
CA GLY A 292 9.12 35.19 -4.80
C GLY A 292 9.62 34.90 -3.37
N GLU A 293 10.17 35.89 -2.71
CA GLU A 293 10.73 35.77 -1.36
C GLU A 293 9.65 35.81 -0.27
N ASN A 294 9.97 35.18 0.88
CA ASN A 294 9.25 35.31 2.16
C ASN A 294 7.77 34.89 2.13
N ASN A 295 7.47 33.73 1.53
CA ASN A 295 6.12 33.17 1.58
C ASN A 295 5.92 32.33 2.85
N SER A 296 4.77 32.46 3.50
CA SER A 296 4.41 31.70 4.69
C SER A 296 2.95 31.24 4.64
N VAL A 297 2.73 29.96 4.96
CA VAL A 297 1.39 29.38 5.11
C VAL A 297 1.22 28.86 6.52
N ASN A 298 0.29 29.44 7.29
CA ASN A 298 0.03 29.06 8.66
C ASN A 298 -1.16 28.11 8.76
N PHE A 299 -0.88 26.83 9.05
CA PHE A 299 -1.89 25.77 9.20
C PHE A 299 -2.50 25.68 10.59
N ASN A 300 -2.00 26.39 11.60
CA ASN A 300 -2.58 26.38 12.95
C ASN A 300 -4.01 26.95 12.99
N LYS A 301 -4.34 27.82 12.06
CA LYS A 301 -5.68 28.43 11.92
C LYS A 301 -6.65 27.57 11.12
N ALA A 302 -6.15 26.50 10.50
CA ALA A 302 -6.95 25.63 9.66
C ALA A 302 -7.56 24.51 10.48
N LYS A 303 -8.87 24.33 10.35
CA LYS A 303 -9.60 23.18 10.87
C LYS A 303 -10.02 22.32 9.69
N ASP A 304 -9.72 21.03 9.76
CA ASP A 304 -10.17 19.97 8.87
C ASP A 304 -9.79 20.13 7.39
N VAL A 305 -10.42 20.98 6.61
CA VAL A 305 -10.20 21.14 5.18
C VAL A 305 -9.83 22.59 4.83
N ILE A 306 -8.77 22.76 4.02
CA ILE A 306 -8.33 24.07 3.55
C ILE A 306 -8.58 24.18 2.04
N GLY A 307 -9.34 25.18 1.62
CA GLY A 307 -9.53 25.54 0.22
C GLY A 307 -8.54 26.63 -0.21
N ILE A 308 -7.82 26.43 -1.31
CA ILE A 308 -6.97 27.44 -1.93
C ILE A 308 -7.66 27.96 -3.19
N PHE A 309 -8.13 29.19 -3.15
CA PHE A 309 -8.85 29.82 -4.23
C PHE A 309 -8.03 30.95 -4.88
N ALA A 310 -7.81 30.88 -6.17
CA ALA A 310 -7.15 31.93 -6.97
C ALA A 310 -7.46 31.71 -8.45
N PRO A 311 -7.27 32.70 -9.34
CA PRO A 311 -7.38 32.52 -10.77
C PRO A 311 -6.47 31.42 -11.32
N ASN A 312 -6.75 30.94 -12.53
CA ASN A 312 -5.88 29.99 -13.19
C ASN A 312 -4.48 30.62 -13.39
N HIS A 313 -3.44 29.80 -13.29
CA HIS A 313 -2.02 30.19 -13.34
C HIS A 313 -1.50 31.00 -12.13
N ALA A 314 -2.29 31.28 -11.12
CA ALA A 314 -1.87 32.01 -9.92
C ALA A 314 -1.00 31.23 -8.94
N GLY A 315 -0.53 30.03 -9.28
CA GLY A 315 0.40 29.25 -8.44
C GLY A 315 -0.22 28.35 -7.38
N LYS A 316 -1.55 28.09 -7.40
CA LYS A 316 -2.22 27.21 -6.40
C LYS A 316 -1.53 25.87 -6.21
N SER A 317 -1.24 25.17 -7.31
CA SER A 317 -0.57 23.87 -7.27
C SER A 317 0.90 23.98 -6.84
N ALA A 318 1.54 25.12 -7.09
CA ALA A 318 2.93 25.34 -6.72
C ALA A 318 3.16 25.36 -5.20
N ILE A 319 2.15 25.73 -4.39
CA ILE A 319 2.23 25.62 -2.92
C ILE A 319 2.34 24.15 -2.51
N LEU A 320 1.51 23.28 -3.09
CA LEU A 320 1.53 21.85 -2.81
C LEU A 320 2.82 21.19 -3.31
N ASP A 321 3.29 21.58 -4.49
CA ASP A 321 4.56 21.10 -5.04
C ASP A 321 5.75 21.53 -4.19
N SER A 322 5.76 22.78 -3.70
CA SER A 322 6.81 23.27 -2.78
C SER A 322 6.81 22.53 -1.46
N LEU A 323 5.63 22.26 -0.90
CA LEU A 323 5.49 21.47 0.32
C LEU A 323 5.94 20.01 0.11
N SER A 324 5.54 19.39 -0.99
CA SER A 324 5.98 18.04 -1.36
C SER A 324 7.48 17.95 -1.55
N PHE A 325 8.08 18.97 -2.18
CA PHE A 325 9.53 19.05 -2.34
C PHE A 325 10.23 19.15 -0.98
N CYS A 326 9.73 19.99 -0.09
CA CYS A 326 10.30 20.15 1.26
C CYS A 326 10.29 18.85 2.09
N ILE A 327 9.23 18.06 1.98
CA ILE A 327 9.04 16.84 2.79
C ILE A 327 9.67 15.62 2.13
N PHE A 328 9.59 15.49 0.81
CA PHE A 328 9.89 14.26 0.07
C PHE A 328 10.98 14.41 -1.00
N ASP A 329 11.55 15.61 -1.17
CA ASP A 329 12.49 15.94 -2.25
C ASP A 329 11.93 15.62 -3.66
N ARG A 330 10.61 15.76 -3.82
CA ARG A 330 9.88 15.48 -5.06
C ARG A 330 8.72 16.44 -5.25
N CYS A 331 8.48 16.84 -6.50
CA CYS A 331 7.28 17.58 -6.89
C CYS A 331 6.59 16.93 -8.09
N SER A 332 5.35 17.35 -8.39
CA SER A 332 4.56 16.77 -9.49
C SER A 332 5.06 17.16 -10.87
N ARG A 333 5.95 18.13 -10.97
CA ARG A 333 6.41 18.77 -12.22
C ARG A 333 7.85 18.45 -12.61
N GLY A 334 8.53 17.56 -11.93
CA GLY A 334 9.93 17.23 -12.18
C GLY A 334 10.17 15.79 -12.50
#